data_73223524c699f0b955799d1b73e2d50f
#
_entry.id   73223524c699f0b955799d1b73e2d50f
#
_cell.length_a   1.000
_cell.length_b   1.000
_cell.length_c   1.000
_cell.angle_alpha   90.00
_cell.angle_beta   90.00
_cell.angle_gamma   90.00
#
_symmetry.space_group_name_H-M   'P 1'
#
loop_
_entity.id
_entity.type
_entity.pdbx_description
1 polymer ?
#
loop_
_entity_poly.entity_id
_entity_poly.type
_entity_poly.pdbx_seq_one_letter_code
_entity_poly.pdbx_strand_id
1 'polypeptide(L)'
;MHHHEQVALIQRALALIENQASERGEPAVSPLQRYTDPVRYMREITHIFRQHPLALCPSASLAQPGDVLAVDVAGVPLLLVRGEGGTLHGFINACRHRGTRLLAAGLHRARSFVCPYHSWTYGLDGALRGRPHGDDFPHAPAKDCGLTAVPAAEALGFVWAIPRAVTPGENARLDINAYLGRFGSDLRHWGYDTWVPFQQREFANAANWKLPFEGNLETYHFQYAHRNTIARLFYDNLLMADHDGAHHRIVLPKRSIEGLRALAPSQWQVGAHANIIYFFFPATFILHEGDHANVFTVLPEAVDRSRVFGATLIPAMPVTEKAINYWRKNAESFWGALDEDFALGVSAQSTMASGANQVLYFGATEWCAAKFHADVERLIGG
;
A
#
# COMPACT_ATOMS: atom_id res chain seq x y z
N MET A 1 4.02 14.49 10.96
CA MET A 1 5.28 15.29 10.72
C MET A 1 5.26 16.53 11.60
N HIS A 2 6.23 16.71 12.46
CA HIS A 2 6.31 17.86 13.36
C HIS A 2 6.59 19.16 12.59
N HIS A 3 6.20 20.32 13.15
CA HIS A 3 6.33 21.61 12.47
C HIS A 3 7.77 21.92 12.05
N HIS A 4 8.77 21.63 12.90
CA HIS A 4 10.18 21.87 12.56
C HIS A 4 10.65 21.04 11.35
N GLU A 5 10.14 19.82 11.16
CA GLU A 5 10.43 19.00 9.99
C GLU A 5 9.75 19.57 8.74
N GLN A 6 8.52 20.08 8.86
CA GLN A 6 7.84 20.76 7.75
C GLN A 6 8.63 22.00 7.30
N VAL A 7 9.11 22.79 8.25
CA VAL A 7 9.96 23.97 7.95
C VAL A 7 11.26 23.54 7.24
N ALA A 8 11.93 22.51 7.71
CA ALA A 8 13.15 22.00 7.09
C ALA A 8 12.90 21.50 5.64
N LEU A 9 11.81 20.80 5.40
CA LEU A 9 11.43 20.36 4.04
C LEU A 9 11.15 21.55 3.11
N ILE A 10 10.44 22.57 3.60
CA ILE A 10 10.14 23.76 2.81
C ILE A 10 11.44 24.53 2.49
N GLN A 11 12.35 24.69 3.45
CA GLN A 11 13.67 25.33 3.21
C GLN A 11 14.47 24.57 2.15
N ARG A 12 14.51 23.23 2.25
CA ARG A 12 15.18 22.34 1.28
C ARG A 12 14.56 22.49 -0.10
N ALA A 13 13.22 22.50 -0.22
CA ALA A 13 12.52 22.70 -1.48
C ALA A 13 12.85 24.07 -2.10
N LEU A 14 12.77 25.15 -1.33
CA LEU A 14 13.06 26.51 -1.80
C LEU A 14 14.51 26.67 -2.26
N ALA A 15 15.46 26.01 -1.60
CA ALA A 15 16.87 26.01 -2.01
C ALA A 15 17.08 25.25 -3.34
N LEU A 16 16.42 24.11 -3.53
CA LEU A 16 16.49 23.36 -4.79
C LEU A 16 15.88 24.14 -5.95
N ILE A 17 14.74 24.80 -5.73
CA ILE A 17 14.07 25.65 -6.74
C ILE A 17 14.99 26.80 -7.14
N GLU A 18 15.58 27.49 -6.18
CA GLU A 18 16.49 28.66 -6.42
C GLU A 18 17.71 28.22 -7.23
N ASN A 19 18.26 27.04 -6.96
CA ASN A 19 19.42 26.51 -7.68
C ASN A 19 19.06 25.75 -8.95
N GLN A 20 17.78 25.65 -9.33
CA GLN A 20 17.29 24.87 -10.45
C GLN A 20 17.82 23.42 -10.42
N ALA A 21 17.84 22.82 -9.23
CA ALA A 21 18.43 21.53 -8.94
C ALA A 21 17.38 20.50 -8.49
N SER A 22 17.74 19.25 -8.60
CA SER A 22 17.03 18.10 -8.03
C SER A 22 18.01 17.27 -7.22
N GLU A 23 17.51 16.51 -6.27
CA GLU A 23 18.37 15.53 -5.61
C GLU A 23 18.74 14.42 -6.57
N ARG A 24 19.98 13.97 -6.46
CA ARG A 24 20.59 13.03 -7.40
C ARG A 24 21.28 11.91 -6.64
N GLY A 25 21.18 10.72 -7.18
CA GLY A 25 21.96 9.57 -6.75
C GLY A 25 22.76 8.99 -7.90
N GLU A 26 23.32 7.80 -7.69
CA GLU A 26 24.06 7.10 -8.74
C GLU A 26 23.08 6.54 -9.79
N PRO A 27 23.35 6.76 -11.07
CA PRO A 27 22.60 6.11 -12.14
C PRO A 27 22.69 4.59 -12.03
N ALA A 28 21.64 3.88 -12.42
CA ALA A 28 21.61 2.43 -12.31
C ALA A 28 21.06 1.75 -13.55
N VAL A 29 21.39 0.47 -13.67
CA VAL A 29 20.88 -0.41 -14.71
C VAL A 29 20.12 -1.56 -14.08
N SER A 30 18.89 -1.81 -14.52
CA SER A 30 18.02 -2.87 -14.03
C SER A 30 17.87 -3.96 -15.09
N PRO A 31 18.37 -5.19 -14.85
CA PRO A 31 18.16 -6.31 -15.77
C PRO A 31 16.66 -6.62 -15.94
N LEU A 32 16.24 -6.90 -17.18
CA LEU A 32 14.84 -7.20 -17.51
C LEU A 32 14.31 -8.45 -16.79
N GLN A 33 15.17 -9.38 -16.41
CA GLN A 33 14.83 -10.56 -15.61
C GLN A 33 14.18 -10.19 -14.27
N ARG A 34 14.39 -8.99 -13.76
CA ARG A 34 13.70 -8.50 -12.56
C ARG A 34 12.18 -8.46 -12.72
N TYR A 35 11.69 -8.39 -13.95
CA TYR A 35 10.25 -8.26 -14.26
C TYR A 35 9.67 -9.49 -14.95
N THR A 36 10.51 -10.37 -15.48
CA THR A 36 10.09 -11.45 -16.37
C THR A 36 10.45 -12.85 -15.88
N ASP A 37 11.36 -12.98 -14.92
CA ASP A 37 11.79 -14.30 -14.41
C ASP A 37 10.79 -14.83 -13.36
N PRO A 38 10.10 -15.98 -13.63
CA PRO A 38 9.16 -16.55 -12.69
C PRO A 38 9.83 -17.14 -11.43
N VAL A 39 11.10 -17.57 -11.52
CA VAL A 39 11.84 -18.10 -10.37
C VAL A 39 12.14 -16.96 -9.41
N ARG A 40 12.61 -15.84 -9.92
CA ARG A 40 12.81 -14.61 -9.15
C ARG A 40 11.50 -14.12 -8.54
N TYR A 41 10.41 -14.10 -9.29
CA TYR A 41 9.10 -13.73 -8.79
C TYR A 41 8.71 -14.57 -7.58
N MET A 42 8.91 -15.87 -7.61
CA MET A 42 8.61 -16.75 -6.45
C MET A 42 9.51 -16.46 -5.24
N ARG A 43 10.76 -16.03 -5.45
CA ARG A 43 11.63 -15.55 -4.36
C ARG A 43 11.07 -14.25 -3.75
N GLU A 44 10.62 -13.29 -4.56
CA GLU A 44 9.97 -12.06 -4.12
C GLU A 44 8.70 -12.38 -3.29
N ILE A 45 7.84 -13.29 -3.75
CA ILE A 45 6.68 -13.76 -2.99
C ILE A 45 7.09 -14.31 -1.62
N THR A 46 8.10 -15.17 -1.58
CA THR A 46 8.50 -15.90 -0.37
C THR A 46 9.22 -15.01 0.63
N HIS A 47 10.16 -14.18 0.16
CA HIS A 47 11.06 -13.42 1.01
C HIS A 47 10.62 -11.98 1.26
N ILE A 48 9.71 -11.45 0.42
CA ILE A 48 9.20 -10.09 0.56
C ILE A 48 7.73 -10.11 1.01
N PHE A 49 6.83 -10.52 0.13
CA PHE A 49 5.39 -10.39 0.40
C PHE A 49 4.91 -11.22 1.58
N ARG A 50 5.48 -12.42 1.80
CA ARG A 50 5.13 -13.29 2.94
C ARG A 50 5.94 -13.00 4.20
N GLN A 51 6.74 -11.93 4.23
CA GLN A 51 7.56 -11.57 5.39
C GLN A 51 7.30 -10.13 5.87
N HIS A 52 6.69 -9.28 5.06
CA HIS A 52 6.49 -7.87 5.38
C HIS A 52 5.00 -7.51 5.47
N PRO A 53 4.61 -6.60 6.39
CA PRO A 53 3.25 -6.10 6.50
C PRO A 53 2.81 -5.35 5.24
N LEU A 54 1.54 -5.56 4.86
CA LEU A 54 0.86 -4.86 3.77
C LEU A 54 -0.38 -4.17 4.32
N ALA A 55 -0.61 -2.92 3.96
CA ALA A 55 -1.87 -2.24 4.25
C ALA A 55 -2.93 -2.74 3.25
N LEU A 56 -3.94 -3.44 3.74
CA LEU A 56 -4.92 -4.14 2.91
C LEU A 56 -6.25 -3.39 2.79
N CYS A 57 -6.60 -2.56 3.76
CA CYS A 57 -7.73 -1.63 3.67
C CYS A 57 -7.61 -0.53 4.71
N PRO A 58 -8.35 0.60 4.55
CA PRO A 58 -8.55 1.56 5.63
C PRO A 58 -9.24 0.91 6.84
N SER A 59 -8.88 1.31 8.05
CA SER A 59 -9.51 0.83 9.31
C SER A 59 -11.03 1.02 9.30
N ALA A 60 -11.49 2.14 8.73
CA ALA A 60 -12.91 2.47 8.62
C ALA A 60 -13.71 1.47 7.75
N SER A 61 -13.05 0.68 6.90
CA SER A 61 -13.71 -0.39 6.13
C SER A 61 -14.10 -1.61 7.00
N LEU A 62 -13.48 -1.75 8.18
CA LEU A 62 -13.78 -2.82 9.15
C LEU A 62 -14.13 -2.20 10.52
N ALA A 63 -15.04 -1.23 10.55
CA ALA A 63 -15.31 -0.43 11.74
C ALA A 63 -16.17 -1.15 12.80
N GLN A 64 -17.05 -2.06 12.38
CA GLN A 64 -18.05 -2.67 13.24
C GLN A 64 -17.81 -4.16 13.48
N PRO A 65 -18.09 -4.68 14.68
CA PRO A 65 -18.05 -6.13 14.90
C PRO A 65 -18.81 -6.91 13.82
N GLY A 66 -18.16 -7.94 13.29
CA GLY A 66 -18.65 -8.73 12.18
C GLY A 66 -18.29 -8.23 10.79
N ASP A 67 -17.66 -7.08 10.63
CA ASP A 67 -17.08 -6.67 9.35
C ASP A 67 -15.87 -7.53 9.02
N VAL A 68 -15.79 -7.96 7.76
CA VAL A 68 -14.76 -8.91 7.26
C VAL A 68 -14.29 -8.46 5.90
N LEU A 69 -12.97 -8.41 5.71
CA LEU A 69 -12.35 -8.38 4.39
C LEU A 69 -11.81 -9.77 4.07
N ALA A 70 -12.32 -10.38 2.99
CA ALA A 70 -11.73 -11.57 2.38
C ALA A 70 -10.91 -11.17 1.15
N VAL A 71 -9.61 -11.49 1.14
CA VAL A 71 -8.68 -11.05 0.09
C VAL A 71 -7.60 -12.08 -0.17
N ASP A 72 -7.20 -12.24 -1.45
CA ASP A 72 -6.06 -13.05 -1.84
C ASP A 72 -4.80 -12.18 -1.89
N VAL A 73 -3.77 -12.56 -1.15
CA VAL A 73 -2.51 -11.83 -1.07
C VAL A 73 -1.34 -12.78 -1.27
N ALA A 74 -0.54 -12.58 -2.30
CA ALA A 74 0.65 -13.39 -2.59
C ALA A 74 0.37 -14.91 -2.58
N GLY A 75 -0.79 -15.31 -3.13
CA GLY A 75 -1.25 -16.70 -3.19
C GLY A 75 -1.82 -17.25 -1.87
N VAL A 76 -2.02 -16.41 -0.86
CA VAL A 76 -2.62 -16.79 0.43
C VAL A 76 -4.00 -16.14 0.57
N PRO A 77 -5.09 -16.91 0.70
CA PRO A 77 -6.42 -16.37 0.97
C PRO A 77 -6.53 -15.95 2.44
N LEU A 78 -6.86 -14.68 2.68
CA LEU A 78 -6.97 -14.09 4.02
C LEU A 78 -8.42 -13.75 4.40
N LEU A 79 -8.72 -13.81 5.70
CA LEU A 79 -9.84 -13.14 6.36
C LEU A 79 -9.29 -12.16 7.38
N LEU A 80 -9.63 -10.89 7.25
CA LEU A 80 -9.40 -9.85 8.26
C LEU A 80 -10.74 -9.52 8.89
N VAL A 81 -10.88 -9.76 10.18
CA VAL A 81 -12.16 -9.84 10.88
C VAL A 81 -12.21 -8.88 12.05
N ARG A 82 -13.22 -8.04 12.12
CA ARG A 82 -13.54 -7.31 13.35
C ARG A 82 -14.33 -8.23 14.28
N GLY A 83 -13.70 -8.70 15.34
CA GLY A 83 -14.31 -9.54 16.35
C GLY A 83 -15.36 -8.80 17.21
N GLU A 84 -16.15 -9.54 18.01
CA GLU A 84 -17.24 -9.00 18.84
C GLU A 84 -16.75 -7.93 19.83
N GLY A 85 -15.54 -8.08 20.38
CA GLY A 85 -14.90 -7.10 21.27
C GLY A 85 -14.21 -5.94 20.57
N GLY A 86 -14.41 -5.75 19.26
CA GLY A 86 -13.72 -4.71 18.46
C GLY A 86 -12.27 -5.04 18.10
N THR A 87 -11.74 -6.19 18.53
CA THR A 87 -10.38 -6.63 18.20
C THR A 87 -10.29 -7.08 16.75
N LEU A 88 -9.23 -6.68 16.05
CA LEU A 88 -8.93 -7.19 14.72
C LEU A 88 -8.29 -8.58 14.83
N HIS A 89 -8.78 -9.52 14.02
CA HIS A 89 -8.19 -10.85 13.84
C HIS A 89 -7.82 -11.05 12.37
N GLY A 90 -6.73 -11.80 12.12
CA GLY A 90 -6.35 -12.27 10.80
C GLY A 90 -6.35 -13.79 10.76
N PHE A 91 -6.94 -14.37 9.71
CA PHE A 91 -6.97 -15.82 9.50
C PHE A 91 -6.70 -16.17 8.04
N ILE A 92 -6.23 -17.40 7.81
CA ILE A 92 -6.28 -18.01 6.49
C ILE A 92 -7.74 -18.36 6.18
N ASN A 93 -8.25 -17.93 5.03
CA ASN A 93 -9.60 -18.19 4.54
C ASN A 93 -9.72 -19.62 4.05
N ALA A 94 -9.60 -20.60 4.96
CA ALA A 94 -9.63 -22.02 4.66
C ALA A 94 -10.20 -22.81 5.84
N CYS A 95 -11.22 -23.61 5.59
CA CYS A 95 -11.80 -24.52 6.55
C CYS A 95 -10.77 -25.56 7.02
N ARG A 96 -10.68 -25.80 8.33
CA ARG A 96 -9.72 -26.76 8.93
C ARG A 96 -10.01 -28.22 8.60
N HIS A 97 -11.22 -28.50 8.05
CA HIS A 97 -11.56 -29.85 7.63
C HIS A 97 -10.82 -30.25 6.33
N ARG A 98 -11.10 -29.55 5.21
CA ARG A 98 -10.56 -29.88 3.88
C ARG A 98 -10.14 -28.66 3.06
N GLY A 99 -9.86 -27.53 3.69
CA GLY A 99 -9.31 -26.36 3.05
C GLY A 99 -10.27 -25.52 2.19
N THR A 100 -11.58 -25.84 2.18
CA THR A 100 -12.57 -25.05 1.42
C THR A 100 -12.61 -23.61 1.92
N ARG A 101 -12.63 -22.63 1.02
CA ARG A 101 -12.81 -21.21 1.37
C ARG A 101 -14.14 -21.01 2.10
N LEU A 102 -14.10 -20.14 3.12
CA LEU A 102 -15.29 -19.80 3.91
C LEU A 102 -16.07 -18.65 3.29
N LEU A 103 -15.37 -17.67 2.73
CA LEU A 103 -15.96 -16.50 2.06
C LEU A 103 -15.28 -16.27 0.69
N ALA A 104 -16.05 -15.76 -0.26
CA ALA A 104 -15.52 -15.20 -1.51
C ALA A 104 -14.73 -13.92 -1.21
N ALA A 105 -13.90 -13.47 -2.16
CA ALA A 105 -13.19 -12.19 -2.03
C ALA A 105 -14.19 -11.00 -1.95
N GLY A 106 -13.81 -9.98 -1.17
CA GLY A 106 -14.59 -8.76 -0.97
C GLY A 106 -14.85 -8.44 0.50
N LEU A 107 -15.62 -7.37 0.71
CA LEU A 107 -16.10 -6.95 2.02
C LEU A 107 -17.42 -7.69 2.36
N HIS A 108 -17.49 -8.19 3.58
CA HIS A 108 -18.62 -8.94 4.10
C HIS A 108 -19.01 -8.46 5.49
N ARG A 109 -20.20 -8.87 5.93
CA ARG A 109 -20.61 -8.80 7.33
C ARG A 109 -21.11 -10.17 7.77
N ALA A 110 -20.51 -10.73 8.82
CA ALA A 110 -20.80 -12.06 9.30
C ALA A 110 -20.93 -12.09 10.82
N ARG A 111 -21.71 -13.04 11.35
CA ARG A 111 -21.75 -13.37 12.79
C ARG A 111 -20.92 -14.63 13.08
N SER A 112 -20.68 -15.41 12.07
CA SER A 112 -19.89 -16.65 12.09
C SER A 112 -19.54 -17.07 10.67
N PHE A 113 -18.57 -17.97 10.51
CA PHE A 113 -18.18 -18.53 9.21
C PHE A 113 -18.65 -19.97 9.13
N VAL A 114 -19.56 -20.26 8.23
CA VAL A 114 -20.07 -21.61 7.99
C VAL A 114 -19.44 -22.16 6.71
N CYS A 115 -18.71 -23.26 6.84
CA CYS A 115 -18.09 -23.91 5.68
C CYS A 115 -19.16 -24.45 4.73
N PRO A 116 -19.15 -24.07 3.44
CA PRO A 116 -20.17 -24.51 2.50
C PRO A 116 -20.11 -26.01 2.17
N TYR A 117 -19.01 -26.68 2.54
CA TYR A 117 -18.82 -28.09 2.22
C TYR A 117 -19.50 -29.01 3.26
N HIS A 118 -19.18 -28.86 4.55
CA HIS A 118 -19.69 -29.76 5.60
C HIS A 118 -20.16 -29.01 6.86
N SER A 119 -20.50 -27.72 6.70
CA SER A 119 -21.09 -26.88 7.76
C SER A 119 -20.23 -26.77 9.05
N TRP A 120 -18.90 -26.96 8.97
CA TRP A 120 -18.04 -26.60 10.09
C TRP A 120 -18.17 -25.10 10.32
N THR A 121 -18.49 -24.70 11.54
CA THR A 121 -18.84 -23.33 11.88
C THR A 121 -17.80 -22.72 12.81
N TYR A 122 -17.29 -21.55 12.45
CA TYR A 122 -16.29 -20.82 13.22
C TYR A 122 -16.84 -19.50 13.71
N GLY A 123 -16.44 -19.09 14.92
CA GLY A 123 -16.71 -17.74 15.43
C GLY A 123 -15.85 -16.69 14.77
N LEU A 124 -16.15 -15.41 15.05
CA LEU A 124 -15.36 -14.26 14.59
C LEU A 124 -13.93 -14.25 15.18
N ASP A 125 -13.72 -14.96 16.28
CA ASP A 125 -12.42 -15.22 16.91
C ASP A 125 -11.66 -16.41 16.28
N GLY A 126 -12.22 -17.02 15.23
CA GLY A 126 -11.67 -18.18 14.54
C GLY A 126 -11.87 -19.53 15.24
N ALA A 127 -12.41 -19.57 16.46
CA ALA A 127 -12.63 -20.84 17.16
C ALA A 127 -13.71 -21.68 16.49
N LEU A 128 -13.50 -23.00 16.40
CA LEU A 128 -14.53 -23.93 15.93
C LEU A 128 -15.68 -23.96 16.95
N ARG A 129 -16.88 -23.59 16.52
CA ARG A 129 -18.10 -23.53 17.35
C ARG A 129 -18.97 -24.76 17.21
N GLY A 130 -18.91 -25.41 16.04
CA GLY A 130 -19.70 -26.60 15.78
C GLY A 130 -19.31 -27.34 14.53
N ARG A 131 -19.58 -28.60 14.49
CA ARG A 131 -19.44 -29.47 13.33
C ARG A 131 -20.48 -30.60 13.38
N PRO A 132 -21.16 -30.90 12.28
CA PRO A 132 -22.01 -32.08 12.20
C PRO A 132 -21.20 -33.37 12.47
N HIS A 133 -21.85 -34.35 13.11
CA HIS A 133 -21.24 -35.67 13.39
C HIS A 133 -19.88 -35.57 14.08
N GLY A 134 -19.77 -34.70 15.11
CA GLY A 134 -18.49 -34.38 15.79
C GLY A 134 -17.77 -35.61 16.35
N ASP A 135 -18.52 -36.65 16.73
CA ASP A 135 -18.00 -37.90 17.31
C ASP A 135 -17.22 -38.72 16.28
N ASP A 136 -17.44 -38.53 14.99
CA ASP A 136 -16.68 -39.19 13.93
C ASP A 136 -15.23 -38.66 13.79
N PHE A 137 -14.88 -37.60 14.56
CA PHE A 137 -13.57 -36.95 14.50
C PHE A 137 -12.81 -37.01 15.84
N PRO A 138 -12.60 -38.19 16.45
CA PRO A 138 -11.94 -38.30 17.75
C PRO A 138 -10.48 -37.85 17.73
N HIS A 139 -9.82 -37.87 16.55
CA HIS A 139 -8.43 -37.45 16.31
C HIS A 139 -8.28 -35.92 16.05
N ALA A 140 -9.38 -35.17 16.00
CA ALA A 140 -9.39 -33.74 15.72
C ALA A 140 -10.18 -32.96 16.80
N PRO A 141 -9.65 -32.79 18.02
CA PRO A 141 -10.33 -32.05 19.09
C PRO A 141 -10.74 -30.68 18.64
N ALA A 142 -11.96 -30.25 18.97
CA ALA A 142 -12.49 -28.94 18.51
C ALA A 142 -11.58 -27.76 18.86
N LYS A 143 -10.91 -27.77 20.01
CA LYS A 143 -9.95 -26.75 20.46
C LYS A 143 -8.75 -26.59 19.53
N ASP A 144 -8.37 -27.63 18.77
CA ASP A 144 -7.22 -27.64 17.86
C ASP A 144 -7.63 -27.40 16.40
N CYS A 145 -8.95 -27.26 16.14
CA CYS A 145 -9.53 -27.06 14.81
C CYS A 145 -9.98 -25.63 14.54
N GLY A 146 -9.53 -24.65 15.32
CA GLY A 146 -9.73 -23.22 15.02
C GLY A 146 -9.04 -22.80 13.72
N LEU A 147 -9.51 -21.71 13.12
CA LEU A 147 -8.89 -21.14 11.91
C LEU A 147 -7.42 -20.81 12.15
N THR A 148 -6.60 -21.00 11.13
CA THR A 148 -5.17 -20.70 11.20
C THR A 148 -4.96 -19.19 11.24
N ALA A 149 -4.36 -18.69 12.32
CA ALA A 149 -4.10 -17.27 12.50
C ALA A 149 -3.04 -16.74 11.52
N VAL A 150 -3.19 -15.46 11.16
CA VAL A 150 -2.28 -14.68 10.31
C VAL A 150 -1.82 -13.48 11.13
N PRO A 151 -0.53 -13.09 11.06
CA PRO A 151 -0.06 -11.88 11.71
C PRO A 151 -0.81 -10.67 11.15
N ALA A 152 -1.53 -9.93 12.01
CA ALA A 152 -2.31 -8.77 11.63
C ALA A 152 -2.31 -7.71 12.74
N ALA A 153 -2.47 -6.44 12.34
CA ALA A 153 -2.65 -5.32 13.25
C ALA A 153 -3.48 -4.22 12.60
N GLU A 154 -4.14 -3.43 13.44
CA GLU A 154 -4.71 -2.15 13.07
C GLU A 154 -3.81 -1.05 13.62
N ALA A 155 -3.36 -0.16 12.76
CA ALA A 155 -2.53 0.98 13.14
C ALA A 155 -2.56 2.08 12.07
N LEU A 156 -2.53 3.33 12.53
CA LEU A 156 -2.37 4.52 11.70
C LEU A 156 -3.42 4.63 10.57
N GLY A 157 -4.65 4.25 10.89
CA GLY A 157 -5.79 4.31 9.97
C GLY A 157 -5.92 3.16 8.98
N PHE A 158 -5.07 2.12 9.09
CA PHE A 158 -5.06 0.99 8.18
C PHE A 158 -5.05 -0.35 8.91
N VAL A 159 -5.57 -1.36 8.21
CA VAL A 159 -5.48 -2.77 8.58
C VAL A 159 -4.31 -3.39 7.83
N TRP A 160 -3.36 -3.91 8.61
CA TRP A 160 -2.11 -4.50 8.13
C TRP A 160 -2.09 -6.00 8.36
N ALA A 161 -1.55 -6.76 7.41
CA ALA A 161 -1.31 -8.19 7.60
C ALA A 161 -0.07 -8.68 6.85
N ILE A 162 0.52 -9.79 7.33
CA ILE A 162 1.53 -10.56 6.61
C ILE A 162 0.86 -11.82 6.09
N PRO A 163 0.84 -12.10 4.78
CA PRO A 163 0.09 -13.22 4.19
C PRO A 163 0.79 -14.57 4.41
N ARG A 164 0.82 -15.03 5.65
CA ARG A 164 1.30 -16.36 6.07
C ARG A 164 0.67 -16.78 7.38
N ALA A 165 0.72 -18.06 7.67
CA ALA A 165 0.36 -18.54 9.01
C ALA A 165 1.31 -18.00 10.08
N VAL A 166 0.77 -17.75 11.27
CA VAL A 166 1.57 -17.50 12.48
C VAL A 166 2.36 -18.75 12.81
N THR A 167 3.66 -18.60 13.07
CA THR A 167 4.53 -19.70 13.47
C THR A 167 4.38 -20.02 14.97
N PRO A 168 4.61 -21.28 15.42
CA PRO A 168 4.56 -21.59 16.84
C PRO A 168 5.48 -20.69 17.68
N GLY A 169 4.92 -20.08 18.72
CA GLY A 169 5.65 -19.14 19.60
C GLY A 169 5.74 -17.70 19.11
N GLU A 170 5.29 -17.40 17.89
CA GLU A 170 5.23 -16.05 17.34
C GLU A 170 4.03 -15.29 17.90
N ASN A 171 4.21 -13.98 18.15
CA ASN A 171 3.09 -13.09 18.43
C ASN A 171 2.36 -12.75 17.12
N ALA A 172 1.08 -13.07 17.05
CA ALA A 172 0.24 -12.73 15.90
C ALA A 172 0.04 -11.20 15.72
N ARG A 173 0.33 -10.40 16.74
CA ARG A 173 0.19 -8.95 16.69
C ARG A 173 1.45 -8.30 16.13
N LEU A 174 1.29 -7.54 15.05
CA LEU A 174 2.38 -6.79 14.41
C LEU A 174 2.63 -5.47 15.14
N ASP A 175 3.89 -5.09 15.29
CA ASP A 175 4.28 -3.73 15.68
C ASP A 175 4.51 -2.89 14.42
N ILE A 176 3.42 -2.30 13.90
CA ILE A 176 3.46 -1.45 12.70
C ILE A 176 4.23 -0.16 12.95
N ASN A 177 4.22 0.38 14.18
CA ASN A 177 4.98 1.60 14.48
C ASN A 177 6.49 1.36 14.34
N ALA A 178 6.99 0.25 14.89
CA ALA A 178 8.38 -0.14 14.71
C ALA A 178 8.71 -0.44 13.24
N TYR A 179 7.77 -1.09 12.51
CA TYR A 179 7.96 -1.40 11.10
C TYR A 179 8.11 -0.17 10.21
N LEU A 180 7.25 0.83 10.38
CA LEU A 180 7.25 2.06 9.56
C LEU A 180 8.34 3.06 9.98
N GLY A 181 9.05 2.80 11.07
CA GLY A 181 10.16 3.63 11.52
C GLY A 181 9.76 5.09 11.74
N ARG A 182 10.64 6.00 11.36
CA ARG A 182 10.39 7.45 11.54
C ARG A 182 9.16 7.95 10.78
N PHE A 183 8.80 7.35 9.64
CA PHE A 183 7.65 7.80 8.85
C PHE A 183 6.30 7.44 9.48
N GLY A 184 6.26 6.45 10.38
CA GLY A 184 5.05 6.16 11.18
C GLY A 184 4.62 7.34 12.06
N SER A 185 5.56 8.17 12.53
CA SER A 185 5.24 9.39 13.27
C SER A 185 4.53 10.44 12.41
N ASP A 186 4.86 10.52 11.13
CA ASP A 186 4.20 11.43 10.19
C ASP A 186 2.74 11.04 9.99
N LEU A 187 2.45 9.73 9.76
CA LEU A 187 1.08 9.24 9.58
C LEU A 187 0.22 9.50 10.83
N ARG A 188 0.81 9.34 12.01
CA ARG A 188 0.12 9.66 13.28
C ARG A 188 -0.22 11.15 13.38
N HIS A 189 0.69 12.02 12.94
CA HIS A 189 0.45 13.47 12.93
C HIS A 189 -0.67 13.87 11.96
N TRP A 190 -0.77 13.21 10.80
CA TRP A 190 -1.83 13.46 9.82
C TRP A 190 -3.21 12.97 10.29
N GLY A 191 -3.27 12.09 11.29
CA GLY A 191 -4.50 11.67 11.94
C GLY A 191 -5.38 10.72 11.12
N TYR A 192 -4.78 9.89 10.28
CA TYR A 192 -5.53 8.95 9.41
C TYR A 192 -6.41 7.95 10.17
N ASP A 193 -6.19 7.76 11.47
CA ASP A 193 -7.04 6.90 12.32
C ASP A 193 -8.51 7.32 12.34
N THR A 194 -8.78 8.60 12.04
CA THR A 194 -10.15 9.17 12.02
C THR A 194 -10.69 9.35 10.61
N TRP A 195 -9.87 9.17 9.58
CA TRP A 195 -10.28 9.42 8.20
C TRP A 195 -11.10 8.27 7.64
N VAL A 196 -11.98 8.61 6.69
CA VAL A 196 -12.92 7.66 6.07
C VAL A 196 -12.68 7.56 4.57
N PRO A 197 -12.89 6.39 3.96
CA PRO A 197 -12.78 6.24 2.52
C PRO A 197 -13.97 6.91 1.82
N PHE A 198 -13.69 7.93 1.01
CA PHE A 198 -14.67 8.58 0.13
C PHE A 198 -14.92 7.77 -1.13
N GLN A 199 -13.86 7.23 -1.71
CA GLN A 199 -13.88 6.38 -2.89
C GLN A 199 -12.89 5.22 -2.71
N GLN A 200 -13.29 4.04 -3.16
CA GLN A 200 -12.41 2.88 -3.20
C GLN A 200 -12.37 2.34 -4.63
N ARG A 201 -11.21 1.84 -5.05
CA ARG A 201 -11.00 1.19 -6.34
C ARG A 201 -10.25 -0.12 -6.16
N GLU A 202 -10.63 -1.11 -6.96
CA GLU A 202 -9.90 -2.35 -7.13
C GLU A 202 -9.86 -2.66 -8.64
N PHE A 203 -8.67 -3.01 -9.15
CA PHE A 203 -8.52 -3.39 -10.56
C PHE A 203 -7.31 -4.29 -10.77
N ALA A 204 -7.40 -5.11 -11.83
CA ALA A 204 -6.27 -5.89 -12.31
C ALA A 204 -5.34 -5.00 -13.14
N ASN A 205 -4.03 -5.19 -12.98
CA ASN A 205 -2.99 -4.50 -13.72
C ASN A 205 -2.11 -5.54 -14.44
N ALA A 206 -2.05 -5.48 -15.77
CA ALA A 206 -1.32 -6.41 -16.61
C ALA A 206 0.18 -6.08 -16.65
N ALA A 207 0.77 -5.87 -15.48
CA ALA A 207 2.18 -5.56 -15.32
C ALA A 207 2.74 -6.16 -14.01
N ASN A 208 4.05 -6.39 -13.99
CA ASN A 208 4.79 -6.78 -12.80
C ASN A 208 4.55 -5.78 -11.67
N TRP A 209 4.44 -6.26 -10.45
CA TRP A 209 4.11 -5.45 -9.27
C TRP A 209 5.05 -4.26 -9.02
N LYS A 210 6.30 -4.31 -9.53
CA LYS A 210 7.29 -3.24 -9.36
C LYS A 210 7.01 -2.01 -10.23
N LEU A 211 6.52 -2.22 -11.45
CA LEU A 211 6.31 -1.14 -12.43
C LEU A 211 5.41 0.00 -11.92
N PRO A 212 4.29 -0.26 -11.21
CA PRO A 212 3.48 0.81 -10.64
C PRO A 212 4.22 1.72 -9.66
N PHE A 213 5.25 1.22 -8.99
CA PHE A 213 6.00 2.02 -8.01
C PHE A 213 7.12 2.83 -8.65
N GLU A 214 7.77 2.32 -9.67
CA GLU A 214 8.93 2.96 -10.29
C GLU A 214 8.61 4.37 -10.78
N GLY A 215 7.48 4.55 -11.48
CA GLY A 215 7.01 5.87 -11.87
C GLY A 215 6.68 6.78 -10.67
N ASN A 216 6.16 6.23 -9.58
CA ASN A 216 5.84 7.00 -8.39
C ASN A 216 7.06 7.31 -7.49
N LEU A 217 8.24 6.77 -7.81
CA LEU A 217 9.50 7.03 -7.10
C LEU A 217 10.41 8.05 -7.81
N GLU A 218 9.91 8.73 -8.86
CA GLU A 218 10.64 9.75 -9.61
C GLU A 218 9.68 10.82 -10.16
N THR A 219 10.20 11.88 -10.78
CA THR A 219 9.43 13.00 -11.33
C THR A 219 9.82 13.35 -12.77
N TYR A 220 10.72 12.57 -13.36
CA TYR A 220 11.24 12.80 -14.71
C TYR A 220 10.15 12.70 -15.78
N HIS A 221 9.17 11.78 -15.59
CA HIS A 221 8.06 11.59 -16.54
C HIS A 221 6.98 12.69 -16.47
N PHE A 222 6.92 13.51 -15.40
CA PHE A 222 5.78 14.41 -15.13
C PHE A 222 5.45 15.34 -16.29
N GLN A 223 6.45 16.00 -16.88
CA GLN A 223 6.24 16.95 -17.97
C GLN A 223 5.79 16.28 -19.28
N TYR A 224 5.99 14.99 -19.40
CA TYR A 224 5.69 14.23 -20.62
C TYR A 224 4.41 13.40 -20.47
N ALA A 225 4.35 12.54 -19.47
CA ALA A 225 3.21 11.66 -19.23
C ALA A 225 1.98 12.45 -18.72
N HIS A 226 2.19 13.35 -17.77
CA HIS A 226 1.12 14.13 -17.12
C HIS A 226 0.94 15.53 -17.67
N ARG A 227 1.42 15.81 -18.88
CA ARG A 227 1.38 17.17 -19.49
C ARG A 227 -0.03 17.78 -19.53
N ASN A 228 -1.07 16.96 -19.64
CA ASN A 228 -2.46 17.37 -19.74
C ASN A 228 -3.22 17.33 -18.40
N THR A 229 -2.59 16.79 -17.35
CA THR A 229 -3.19 16.58 -16.03
C THR A 229 -2.49 17.42 -14.96
N ILE A 230 -1.51 16.85 -14.28
CA ILE A 230 -0.92 17.43 -13.07
C ILE A 230 0.41 18.18 -13.29
N ALA A 231 1.09 18.02 -14.44
CA ALA A 231 2.44 18.59 -14.68
C ALA A 231 2.55 20.07 -14.33
N ARG A 232 1.55 20.88 -14.69
CA ARG A 232 1.54 22.35 -14.44
C ARG A 232 1.58 22.74 -12.95
N LEU A 233 1.25 21.81 -12.05
CA LEU A 233 1.23 22.07 -10.61
C LEU A 233 2.62 22.00 -9.98
N PHE A 234 3.52 21.23 -10.60
CA PHE A 234 4.83 20.87 -10.06
C PHE A 234 5.98 21.50 -10.88
N TYR A 235 7.18 21.40 -10.33
CA TYR A 235 8.41 21.72 -11.03
C TYR A 235 8.85 20.54 -11.89
N ASP A 236 9.52 20.84 -13.00
CA ASP A 236 10.05 19.82 -13.88
C ASP A 236 11.20 19.08 -13.20
N ASN A 237 11.09 17.75 -13.15
CA ASN A 237 12.12 16.84 -12.65
C ASN A 237 12.75 17.26 -11.30
N LEU A 238 11.94 17.85 -10.40
CA LEU A 238 12.39 18.22 -9.06
C LEU A 238 11.97 17.13 -8.07
N LEU A 239 12.94 16.35 -7.62
CA LEU A 239 12.78 15.30 -6.63
C LEU A 239 13.46 15.70 -5.32
N MET A 240 12.73 15.50 -4.21
CA MET A 240 13.27 15.49 -2.85
C MET A 240 12.85 14.18 -2.19
N ALA A 241 13.80 13.45 -1.63
CA ALA A 241 13.45 12.19 -0.98
C ALA A 241 14.28 11.92 0.28
N ASP A 242 13.64 11.23 1.21
CA ASP A 242 14.25 10.63 2.38
C ASP A 242 13.93 9.14 2.40
N HIS A 243 14.75 8.33 3.07
CA HIS A 243 14.48 6.91 3.26
C HIS A 243 14.79 6.48 4.70
N ASP A 244 14.10 5.42 5.13
CA ASP A 244 14.31 4.73 6.38
C ASP A 244 14.21 3.22 6.12
N GLY A 245 15.37 2.54 6.10
CA GLY A 245 15.45 1.19 5.56
C GLY A 245 15.01 1.13 4.09
N ALA A 246 13.99 0.33 3.80
CA ALA A 246 13.39 0.20 2.47
C ALA A 246 12.16 1.11 2.25
N HIS A 247 11.78 1.92 3.24
CA HIS A 247 10.70 2.89 3.12
C HIS A 247 11.21 4.21 2.55
N HIS A 248 10.37 4.90 1.78
CA HIS A 248 10.70 6.19 1.19
C HIS A 248 9.64 7.24 1.56
N ARG A 249 10.08 8.48 1.75
CA ARG A 249 9.25 9.68 1.76
C ARG A 249 9.73 10.57 0.63
N ILE A 250 8.86 10.86 -0.33
CA ILE A 250 9.14 11.74 -1.47
C ILE A 250 8.29 12.98 -1.30
N VAL A 251 8.88 14.13 -1.47
CA VAL A 251 8.22 15.43 -1.39
C VAL A 251 8.22 16.06 -2.76
N LEU A 252 7.03 16.37 -3.26
CA LEU A 252 6.77 16.97 -4.56
C LEU A 252 6.32 18.43 -4.35
N PRO A 253 7.22 19.41 -4.39
CA PRO A 253 6.86 20.81 -4.20
C PRO A 253 5.94 21.32 -5.30
N LYS A 254 4.80 21.89 -4.90
CA LYS A 254 3.93 22.62 -5.83
C LYS A 254 4.52 24.01 -6.11
N ARG A 255 4.22 24.59 -7.27
CA ARG A 255 4.67 25.95 -7.60
C ARG A 255 4.22 27.00 -6.58
N SER A 256 3.15 26.76 -5.86
CA SER A 256 2.65 27.63 -4.77
C SER A 256 3.59 27.73 -3.57
N ILE A 257 4.61 26.86 -3.44
CA ILE A 257 5.55 26.84 -2.30
C ILE A 257 6.39 28.13 -2.23
N GLU A 258 6.65 28.76 -3.38
CA GLU A 258 7.41 30.03 -3.42
C GLU A 258 6.70 31.16 -2.67
N GLY A 259 5.36 31.13 -2.59
CA GLY A 259 4.58 32.09 -1.82
C GLY A 259 4.89 32.08 -0.33
N LEU A 260 5.44 30.99 0.20
CA LEU A 260 5.85 30.90 1.60
C LEU A 260 7.04 31.81 1.94
N ARG A 261 7.84 32.25 0.96
CA ARG A 261 8.92 33.20 1.17
C ARG A 261 8.45 34.55 1.76
N ALA A 262 7.17 34.88 1.55
CA ALA A 262 6.56 36.13 2.10
C ALA A 262 6.06 35.94 3.56
N LEU A 263 6.10 34.75 4.10
CA LEU A 263 5.58 34.41 5.43
C LEU A 263 6.71 34.07 6.39
N ALA A 264 6.49 34.30 7.69
CA ALA A 264 7.41 33.82 8.71
C ALA A 264 7.42 32.26 8.75
N PRO A 265 8.58 31.61 8.99
CA PRO A 265 8.66 30.14 9.07
C PRO A 265 7.70 29.49 10.07
N SER A 266 7.30 30.20 11.12
CA SER A 266 6.28 29.74 12.08
C SER A 266 4.87 29.53 11.47
N GLN A 267 4.63 30.08 10.29
CA GLN A 267 3.35 29.99 9.56
C GLN A 267 3.40 28.95 8.42
N TRP A 268 4.56 28.34 8.19
CA TRP A 268 4.74 27.44 7.09
C TRP A 268 4.09 26.09 7.35
N GLN A 269 3.33 25.59 6.37
CA GLN A 269 2.72 24.27 6.37
C GLN A 269 2.98 23.57 5.04
N VAL A 270 3.65 22.45 5.07
CA VAL A 270 4.09 21.75 3.85
C VAL A 270 2.91 21.15 3.07
N GLY A 271 1.89 20.59 3.76
CA GLY A 271 0.81 19.85 3.12
C GLY A 271 -0.03 20.66 2.11
N ALA A 272 -0.15 21.99 2.30
CA ALA A 272 -0.84 22.86 1.34
C ALA A 272 0.00 23.13 0.07
N HIS A 273 1.34 23.03 0.17
CA HIS A 273 2.28 23.51 -0.86
C HIS A 273 3.18 22.40 -1.42
N ALA A 274 2.98 21.17 -1.01
CA ALA A 274 3.64 19.98 -1.55
C ALA A 274 2.73 18.77 -1.43
N ASN A 275 2.86 17.83 -2.35
CA ASN A 275 2.37 16.48 -2.18
C ASN A 275 3.48 15.66 -1.49
N ILE A 276 3.10 14.80 -0.55
CA ILE A 276 4.06 13.96 0.18
C ILE A 276 3.69 12.50 -0.04
N ILE A 277 4.58 11.79 -0.71
CA ILE A 277 4.45 10.36 -0.94
C ILE A 277 5.17 9.61 0.16
N TYR A 278 4.49 8.67 0.79
CA TYR A 278 5.09 7.61 1.60
C TYR A 278 4.98 6.30 0.85
N PHE A 279 6.12 5.75 0.47
CA PHE A 279 6.20 4.40 -0.02
C PHE A 279 6.63 3.49 1.14
N PHE A 280 5.70 2.68 1.61
CA PHE A 280 5.98 1.67 2.60
C PHE A 280 6.23 0.33 1.92
N PHE A 281 7.48 -0.08 1.98
CA PHE A 281 7.88 -1.36 1.43
C PHE A 281 7.01 -2.50 2.02
N PRO A 282 6.63 -3.54 1.26
CA PRO A 282 7.04 -3.73 -0.13
C PRO A 282 6.14 -3.01 -1.14
N ALA A 283 4.90 -2.65 -0.80
CA ALA A 283 3.92 -2.41 -1.83
C ALA A 283 2.77 -1.45 -1.44
N THR A 284 2.93 -0.65 -0.39
CA THR A 284 1.92 0.33 0.03
C THR A 284 2.39 1.74 -0.26
N PHE A 285 1.55 2.49 -0.96
CA PHE A 285 1.76 3.88 -1.34
C PHE A 285 0.70 4.76 -0.66
N ILE A 286 1.11 5.85 -0.03
CA ILE A 286 0.22 6.87 0.53
C ILE A 286 0.66 8.23 0.04
N LEU A 287 -0.21 8.92 -0.69
CA LEU A 287 -0.02 10.30 -1.11
C LEU A 287 -0.82 11.22 -0.19
N HIS A 288 -0.15 12.04 0.60
CA HIS A 288 -0.76 13.09 1.42
C HIS A 288 -0.83 14.39 0.63
N GLU A 289 -2.02 14.96 0.51
CA GLU A 289 -2.30 16.17 -0.27
C GLU A 289 -2.80 17.35 0.60
N GLY A 290 -2.55 17.28 1.89
CA GLY A 290 -2.90 18.30 2.87
C GLY A 290 -4.22 18.02 3.58
N ASP A 291 -5.34 18.11 2.90
CA ASP A 291 -6.68 17.90 3.46
C ASP A 291 -7.30 16.53 3.13
N HIS A 292 -6.62 15.75 2.30
CA HIS A 292 -6.99 14.38 1.95
C HIS A 292 -5.74 13.54 1.66
N ALA A 293 -5.93 12.24 1.52
CA ALA A 293 -4.87 11.32 1.10
C ALA A 293 -5.40 10.29 0.12
N ASN A 294 -4.53 9.85 -0.76
CA ASN A 294 -4.79 8.72 -1.63
C ASN A 294 -3.86 7.58 -1.27
N VAL A 295 -4.38 6.39 -1.13
CA VAL A 295 -3.63 5.19 -0.80
C VAL A 295 -3.87 4.12 -1.85
N PHE A 296 -2.83 3.39 -2.21
CA PHE A 296 -2.99 2.13 -2.92
C PHE A 296 -1.93 1.11 -2.48
N THR A 297 -2.31 -0.15 -2.59
CA THR A 297 -1.42 -1.29 -2.38
C THR A 297 -1.45 -2.17 -3.63
N VAL A 298 -0.27 -2.55 -4.11
CA VAL A 298 -0.12 -3.42 -5.29
C VAL A 298 0.18 -4.83 -4.81
N LEU A 299 -0.69 -5.77 -5.15
CA LEU A 299 -0.56 -7.17 -4.78
C LEU A 299 -0.13 -8.00 -5.99
N PRO A 300 0.98 -8.74 -5.93
CA PRO A 300 1.43 -9.59 -7.03
C PRO A 300 0.49 -10.79 -7.21
N GLU A 301 0.07 -11.04 -8.45
CA GLU A 301 -0.72 -12.22 -8.85
C GLU A 301 0.08 -13.19 -9.73
N ALA A 302 0.91 -12.66 -10.61
CA ALA A 302 1.83 -13.40 -11.46
C ALA A 302 3.08 -12.54 -11.75
N VAL A 303 4.05 -13.09 -12.45
CA VAL A 303 5.28 -12.37 -12.81
C VAL A 303 5.00 -11.12 -13.64
N ASP A 304 3.92 -11.12 -14.41
CA ASP A 304 3.47 -10.07 -15.32
C ASP A 304 2.08 -9.51 -15.00
N ARG A 305 1.58 -9.79 -13.81
CA ARG A 305 0.25 -9.33 -13.39
C ARG A 305 0.22 -9.01 -11.91
N SER A 306 -0.43 -7.91 -11.59
CA SER A 306 -0.70 -7.47 -10.23
C SER A 306 -2.16 -7.02 -10.09
N ARG A 307 -2.60 -6.86 -8.85
CA ARG A 307 -3.89 -6.30 -8.47
C ARG A 307 -3.67 -5.07 -7.62
N VAL A 308 -4.42 -4.03 -7.87
CA VAL A 308 -4.31 -2.78 -7.13
C VAL A 308 -5.57 -2.55 -6.31
N PHE A 309 -5.38 -2.29 -5.02
CA PHE A 309 -6.42 -1.80 -4.12
C PHE A 309 -6.09 -0.38 -3.73
N GLY A 310 -7.07 0.50 -3.79
CA GLY A 310 -6.83 1.86 -3.37
C GLY A 310 -8.06 2.58 -2.86
N ALA A 311 -7.82 3.68 -2.15
CA ALA A 311 -8.85 4.53 -1.59
C ALA A 311 -8.41 6.00 -1.58
N THR A 312 -9.38 6.90 -1.79
CA THR A 312 -9.25 8.30 -1.42
C THR A 312 -9.81 8.48 -0.02
N LEU A 313 -8.98 8.93 0.91
CA LEU A 313 -9.32 9.14 2.32
C LEU A 313 -9.56 10.62 2.60
N ILE A 314 -10.62 10.92 3.34
CA ILE A 314 -11.01 12.27 3.74
C ILE A 314 -11.33 12.32 5.23
N PRO A 315 -11.22 13.49 5.89
CA PRO A 315 -11.44 13.60 7.34
C PRO A 315 -12.85 13.22 7.81
N ALA A 316 -13.88 13.49 6.98
CA ALA A 316 -15.26 13.14 7.29
C ALA A 316 -16.09 13.06 6.01
N MET A 317 -17.14 12.23 6.02
CA MET A 317 -18.08 12.14 4.89
C MET A 317 -18.78 13.48 4.64
N PRO A 318 -18.79 13.96 3.39
CA PRO A 318 -19.38 15.25 3.05
C PRO A 318 -20.91 15.19 3.11
N VAL A 319 -21.52 16.29 3.60
CA VAL A 319 -22.98 16.43 3.72
C VAL A 319 -23.60 17.40 2.70
N THR A 320 -22.77 18.07 1.89
CA THR A 320 -23.23 19.03 0.88
C THR A 320 -22.75 18.63 -0.51
N GLU A 321 -23.53 18.93 -1.56
CA GLU A 321 -23.12 18.69 -2.95
C GLU A 321 -21.81 19.38 -3.31
N LYS A 322 -21.58 20.59 -2.80
CA LYS A 322 -20.32 21.31 -3.03
C LYS A 322 -19.12 20.53 -2.48
N ALA A 323 -19.23 19.98 -1.27
CA ALA A 323 -18.17 19.19 -0.66
C ALA A 323 -18.00 17.83 -1.36
N ILE A 324 -19.10 17.17 -1.75
CA ILE A 324 -19.06 15.94 -2.54
C ILE A 324 -18.33 16.18 -3.87
N ASN A 325 -18.65 17.26 -4.58
CA ASN A 325 -18.04 17.61 -5.86
C ASN A 325 -16.55 17.98 -5.69
N TYR A 326 -16.17 18.61 -4.57
CA TYR A 326 -14.77 18.89 -4.24
C TYR A 326 -13.96 17.59 -4.12
N TRP A 327 -14.39 16.66 -3.28
CA TRP A 327 -13.70 15.38 -3.08
C TRP A 327 -13.71 14.51 -4.33
N ARG A 328 -14.81 14.51 -5.09
CA ARG A 328 -14.86 13.79 -6.37
C ARG A 328 -13.82 14.28 -7.35
N LYS A 329 -13.66 15.60 -7.52
CA LYS A 329 -12.66 16.17 -8.42
C LYS A 329 -11.23 15.86 -7.98
N ASN A 330 -10.95 15.89 -6.67
CA ASN A 330 -9.63 15.51 -6.17
C ASN A 330 -9.34 14.02 -6.43
N ALA A 331 -10.30 13.14 -6.14
CA ALA A 331 -10.17 11.72 -6.44
C ALA A 331 -9.99 11.46 -7.94
N GLU A 332 -10.79 12.08 -8.81
CA GLU A 332 -10.68 11.98 -10.27
C GLU A 332 -9.32 12.46 -10.77
N SER A 333 -8.78 13.55 -10.21
CA SER A 333 -7.46 14.08 -10.59
C SER A 333 -6.35 13.09 -10.26
N PHE A 334 -6.35 12.55 -9.05
CA PHE A 334 -5.36 11.55 -8.62
C PHE A 334 -5.46 10.27 -9.44
N TRP A 335 -6.66 9.67 -9.48
CA TRP A 335 -6.86 8.39 -10.18
C TRP A 335 -6.65 8.52 -11.67
N GLY A 336 -6.95 9.68 -12.27
CA GLY A 336 -6.67 9.96 -13.68
C GLY A 336 -5.18 9.98 -13.99
N ALA A 337 -4.37 10.66 -13.16
CA ALA A 337 -2.92 10.66 -13.31
C ALA A 337 -2.34 9.25 -13.09
N LEU A 338 -2.82 8.53 -12.09
CA LEU A 338 -2.38 7.16 -11.81
C LEU A 338 -2.75 6.17 -12.93
N ASP A 339 -3.91 6.35 -13.58
CA ASP A 339 -4.31 5.55 -14.74
C ASP A 339 -3.36 5.79 -15.94
N GLU A 340 -2.83 7.01 -16.12
CA GLU A 340 -1.75 7.29 -17.10
C GLU A 340 -0.49 6.48 -16.78
N ASP A 341 -0.04 6.45 -15.52
CA ASP A 341 1.14 5.68 -15.09
C ASP A 341 0.96 4.18 -15.26
N PHE A 342 -0.20 3.64 -14.85
CA PHE A 342 -0.48 2.21 -15.04
C PHE A 342 -0.50 1.82 -16.51
N ALA A 343 -1.06 2.66 -17.38
CA ALA A 343 -1.07 2.41 -18.83
C ALA A 343 0.35 2.34 -19.40
N LEU A 344 1.26 3.22 -18.95
CA LEU A 344 2.68 3.18 -19.34
C LEU A 344 3.37 1.94 -18.81
N GLY A 345 3.14 1.55 -17.57
CA GLY A 345 3.66 0.32 -16.97
C GLY A 345 3.20 -0.94 -17.72
N VAL A 346 1.94 -1.03 -18.09
CA VAL A 346 1.37 -2.13 -18.92
C VAL A 346 2.00 -2.14 -20.31
N SER A 347 2.16 -0.96 -20.92
CA SER A 347 2.83 -0.84 -22.23
C SER A 347 4.28 -1.33 -22.15
N ALA A 348 5.03 -0.92 -21.12
CA ALA A 348 6.40 -1.38 -20.90
C ALA A 348 6.46 -2.91 -20.72
N GLN A 349 5.61 -3.48 -19.85
CA GLN A 349 5.52 -4.94 -19.63
C GLN A 349 5.27 -5.70 -20.94
N SER A 350 4.38 -5.20 -21.80
CA SER A 350 4.00 -5.88 -23.04
C SER A 350 5.15 -6.02 -24.04
N THR A 351 6.17 -5.16 -23.95
CA THR A 351 7.34 -5.18 -24.85
C THR A 351 8.55 -5.91 -24.28
N MET A 352 8.55 -6.27 -22.99
CA MET A 352 9.72 -6.87 -22.33
C MET A 352 10.16 -8.21 -22.95
N ALA A 353 9.22 -8.99 -23.50
CA ALA A 353 9.52 -10.26 -24.17
C ALA A 353 9.99 -10.09 -25.62
N SER A 354 9.96 -8.86 -26.18
CA SER A 354 10.31 -8.62 -27.60
C SER A 354 11.81 -8.75 -27.91
N GLY A 355 12.67 -8.69 -26.89
CA GLY A 355 14.12 -8.65 -27.05
C GLY A 355 14.69 -7.28 -27.43
N ALA A 356 13.85 -6.23 -27.50
CA ALA A 356 14.28 -4.86 -27.80
C ALA A 356 15.25 -4.31 -26.75
N ASN A 357 14.98 -4.61 -25.49
CA ASN A 357 15.82 -4.21 -24.35
C ASN A 357 16.30 -5.46 -23.59
N GLN A 358 17.50 -5.39 -23.04
CA GLN A 358 18.03 -6.38 -22.09
C GLN A 358 18.03 -5.81 -20.65
N VAL A 359 17.99 -4.49 -20.55
CA VAL A 359 18.04 -3.74 -19.31
C VAL A 359 17.14 -2.51 -19.41
N LEU A 360 16.72 -1.99 -18.25
CA LEU A 360 16.15 -0.66 -18.07
C LEU A 360 17.21 0.26 -17.46
N TYR A 361 17.15 1.55 -17.74
CA TYR A 361 18.08 2.55 -17.26
C TYR A 361 17.39 3.48 -16.28
N PHE A 362 17.99 3.71 -15.12
CA PHE A 362 17.59 4.72 -14.15
C PHE A 362 18.61 5.84 -14.15
N GLY A 363 18.18 7.06 -14.46
CA GLY A 363 19.00 8.26 -14.41
C GLY A 363 19.30 8.69 -12.98
N ALA A 364 20.18 9.66 -12.81
CA ALA A 364 20.57 10.15 -11.48
C ALA A 364 19.41 10.75 -10.69
N THR A 365 18.37 11.26 -11.32
CA THR A 365 17.15 11.79 -10.67
C THR A 365 16.12 10.68 -10.37
N GLU A 366 16.32 9.47 -10.90
CA GLU A 366 15.48 8.29 -10.65
C GLU A 366 16.09 7.36 -9.57
N TRP A 367 16.97 7.88 -8.73
CA TRP A 367 17.74 7.12 -7.74
C TRP A 367 16.86 6.40 -6.70
N CYS A 368 15.65 6.90 -6.42
CA CYS A 368 14.72 6.22 -5.51
C CYS A 368 14.25 4.89 -6.10
N ALA A 369 13.97 4.85 -7.40
CA ALA A 369 13.62 3.60 -8.09
C ALA A 369 14.83 2.63 -8.11
N ALA A 370 16.04 3.14 -8.35
CA ALA A 370 17.26 2.35 -8.28
C ALA A 370 17.48 1.75 -6.87
N LYS A 371 17.27 2.56 -5.81
CA LYS A 371 17.35 2.11 -4.41
C LYS A 371 16.28 1.06 -4.08
N PHE A 372 15.04 1.25 -4.53
CA PHE A 372 13.97 0.27 -4.36
C PHE A 372 14.39 -1.10 -4.91
N HIS A 373 14.98 -1.15 -6.11
CA HIS A 373 15.50 -2.40 -6.67
C HIS A 373 16.65 -2.98 -5.87
N ALA A 374 17.55 -2.15 -5.35
CA ALA A 374 18.63 -2.63 -4.48
C ALA A 374 18.10 -3.26 -3.18
N ASP A 375 17.04 -2.69 -2.60
CA ASP A 375 16.39 -3.26 -1.41
C ASP A 375 15.68 -4.59 -1.72
N VAL A 376 15.01 -4.70 -2.88
CA VAL A 376 14.45 -5.98 -3.35
C VAL A 376 15.55 -7.04 -3.48
N GLU A 377 16.69 -6.73 -4.14
CA GLU A 377 17.83 -7.66 -4.28
C GLU A 377 18.34 -8.14 -2.94
N ARG A 378 18.61 -7.21 -2.03
CA ARG A 378 19.11 -7.52 -0.68
C ARG A 378 18.18 -8.48 0.07
N LEU A 379 16.86 -8.31 -0.06
CA LEU A 379 15.88 -9.10 0.68
C LEU A 379 15.63 -10.48 0.08
N ILE A 380 15.76 -10.63 -1.23
CA ILE A 380 15.64 -11.96 -1.85
C ILE A 380 16.95 -12.76 -1.79
N GLY A 381 18.03 -12.23 -1.22
CA GLY A 381 19.32 -12.90 -1.10
C GLY A 381 20.01 -13.01 -2.46
N GLY A 382 20.11 -11.91 -3.17
CA GLY A 382 20.82 -11.77 -4.44
C GLY A 382 22.30 -11.90 -4.31
#